data_b2d3391a9469e83e44bc62d6f1d59977
#
_entry.id   b2d3391a9469e83e44bc62d6f1d59977
#
_cell.length_a   1.000
_cell.length_b   1.000
_cell.length_c   1.000
_cell.angle_alpha   90.00
_cell.angle_beta   90.00
_cell.angle_gamma   90.00
#
_symmetry.space_group_name_H-M   'P 1'
#
loop_
_entity.id
_entity.type
_entity.pdbx_description
1 polymer ?
#
loop_
_entity_poly.entity_id
_entity_poly.type
_entity_poly.pdbx_seq_one_letter_code
_entity_poly.pdbx_strand_id
1 'polypeptide(L)'
;MSNQYLSFDVTKQSTPQQLITGRQGDSQLKFVTMLFWDGDKNVPYDLTGKQVAFEALKPDNTHIVDYEGITVLNATAGLVRYSFNEQVFSVAGTMQQAFFKITHTDNDNQVIADSTLEVAIHILENRVEFGINSTDYLSEYSDLIAQVKKKFDDYAATVQDSIDKAAQIHEEIAAIQKQIDDNNIVTKNYFNDELQSRDSNINNNIIESKNKLNNLDYKMVSIALTRDTNTIVNDHVINHLKLTKTNVSFCPLVYVSDKNSSDLIVQDINRLQTFVDTISSTGVKVQMLKPHIATSSQGDAFDRATYNPSSYDAFFANWKSILLSYAAFADKNNIDILCVGCEQYLTTNNQYLSKWQDICSSIKAKYPNLKLTYAMNTTECLSPTTNWDMIAYLDLAGINAYPKYTSNPDYTKTPPTVLAHAWSGDNHFTRINYAEIIANIRLQYGKNVLITESGVRSVDDGLVWILSNLKNPTYGNFEVTKLAIQTMRIITDYSPAIKGIAWWAFEGQFGVIPLDSLDNSMTVAEKEISDWFSEVK
;
A
#
# COMPACT_ATOMS: atom_id res chain seq x y z
N MET A 1 38.93 -17.53 -15.83
CA MET A 1 38.36 -16.20 -16.14
C MET A 1 39.26 -15.16 -15.49
N SER A 2 39.72 -14.16 -16.22
CA SER A 2 40.58 -13.11 -15.65
C SER A 2 39.69 -12.14 -14.87
N ASN A 3 39.97 -12.00 -13.58
CA ASN A 3 39.39 -10.97 -12.75
C ASN A 3 39.95 -9.62 -13.16
N GLN A 4 39.10 -8.59 -13.23
CA GLN A 4 39.54 -7.25 -13.59
C GLN A 4 39.76 -6.38 -12.35
N TYR A 5 40.75 -5.50 -12.44
CA TYR A 5 40.94 -4.44 -11.49
C TYR A 5 40.50 -3.12 -12.13
N LEU A 6 39.61 -2.40 -11.45
CA LEU A 6 39.10 -1.11 -11.88
C LEU A 6 39.54 -0.04 -10.88
N SER A 7 39.71 1.18 -11.36
CA SER A 7 40.02 2.31 -10.50
C SER A 7 39.06 3.45 -10.81
N PHE A 8 38.42 3.98 -9.80
CA PHE A 8 37.45 5.06 -9.93
C PHE A 8 37.84 6.27 -9.11
N ASP A 9 37.96 7.40 -9.76
CA ASP A 9 38.06 8.70 -9.13
C ASP A 9 36.67 9.20 -8.74
N VAL A 10 36.36 9.30 -7.45
CA VAL A 10 35.07 9.74 -6.94
C VAL A 10 34.78 11.22 -7.27
N THR A 11 35.82 12.02 -7.56
CA THR A 11 35.68 13.42 -8.00
C THR A 11 35.42 13.56 -9.49
N LYS A 12 35.50 12.46 -10.26
CA LYS A 12 35.25 12.36 -11.71
C LYS A 12 36.15 13.21 -12.60
N GLN A 13 37.31 13.66 -12.11
CA GLN A 13 38.19 14.57 -12.87
C GLN A 13 39.04 13.86 -13.93
N SER A 14 39.25 12.53 -13.83
CA SER A 14 40.22 11.84 -14.71
C SER A 14 39.93 10.36 -14.94
N THR A 15 38.71 9.91 -15.02
CA THR A 15 38.44 8.48 -15.18
C THR A 15 38.22 8.11 -16.65
N PRO A 16 39.12 7.35 -17.28
CA PRO A 16 38.80 6.70 -18.56
C PRO A 16 37.66 5.72 -18.33
N GLN A 17 36.76 5.62 -19.31
CA GLN A 17 35.63 4.70 -19.24
C GLN A 17 36.13 3.27 -18.97
N GLN A 18 35.73 2.70 -17.85
CA GLN A 18 36.08 1.34 -17.47
C GLN A 18 35.16 0.37 -18.21
N LEU A 19 35.74 -0.64 -18.86
CA LEU A 19 34.99 -1.65 -19.62
C LEU A 19 35.05 -3.02 -18.92
N ILE A 20 33.89 -3.57 -18.67
CA ILE A 20 33.71 -4.94 -18.19
C ILE A 20 33.12 -5.75 -19.34
N THR A 21 33.75 -6.87 -19.68
CA THR A 21 33.23 -7.81 -20.66
C THR A 21 32.86 -9.12 -19.98
N GLY A 22 31.64 -9.57 -20.18
CA GLY A 22 31.12 -10.86 -19.73
C GLY A 22 30.51 -11.65 -20.87
N ARG A 23 30.14 -12.89 -20.61
CA ARG A 23 29.38 -13.74 -21.52
C ARG A 23 28.04 -14.07 -20.88
N GLN A 24 27.01 -14.19 -21.69
CA GLN A 24 25.68 -14.59 -21.23
C GLN A 24 25.78 -15.92 -20.48
N GLY A 25 25.24 -15.95 -19.24
CA GLY A 25 25.37 -17.07 -18.30
C GLY A 25 26.54 -16.96 -17.31
N ASP A 26 27.40 -15.94 -17.39
CA ASP A 26 28.38 -15.67 -16.34
C ASP A 26 27.66 -15.31 -15.02
N SER A 27 28.25 -15.71 -13.89
CA SER A 27 27.66 -15.48 -12.56
C SER A 27 28.73 -15.26 -11.48
N GLN A 28 28.44 -15.53 -10.25
CA GLN A 28 29.23 -15.24 -9.03
C GLN A 28 30.74 -15.51 -9.07
N LEU A 29 31.22 -16.42 -9.92
CA LEU A 29 32.65 -16.64 -10.12
C LEU A 29 33.31 -15.53 -10.94
N LYS A 30 32.52 -14.68 -11.61
CA LYS A 30 33.01 -13.47 -12.22
C LYS A 30 32.88 -12.32 -11.22
N PHE A 31 34.00 -11.69 -10.97
CA PHE A 31 34.06 -10.53 -10.10
C PHE A 31 35.04 -9.48 -10.61
N VAL A 32 34.87 -8.26 -10.13
CA VAL A 32 35.81 -7.14 -10.31
C VAL A 32 36.28 -6.67 -8.95
N THR A 33 37.54 -6.25 -8.89
CA THR A 33 38.09 -5.58 -7.70
C THR A 33 38.27 -4.11 -8.04
N MET A 34 37.76 -3.24 -7.21
CA MET A 34 37.68 -1.80 -7.46
C MET A 34 38.47 -1.05 -6.38
N LEU A 35 39.20 -0.05 -6.81
CA LEU A 35 39.81 0.95 -5.94
C LEU A 35 39.05 2.28 -6.16
N PHE A 36 38.43 2.79 -5.12
CA PHE A 36 37.90 4.14 -5.10
C PHE A 36 38.92 5.10 -4.49
N TRP A 37 39.17 6.20 -5.15
CA TRP A 37 40.13 7.21 -4.70
C TRP A 37 39.59 8.63 -4.93
N ASP A 38 40.08 9.56 -4.14
CA ASP A 38 39.79 10.98 -4.20
C ASP A 38 40.84 11.64 -5.08
N GLY A 39 40.50 11.98 -6.32
CA GLY A 39 41.42 12.55 -7.29
C GLY A 39 41.93 13.93 -6.90
N ASP A 40 41.15 14.71 -6.16
CA ASP A 40 41.56 16.05 -5.70
C ASP A 40 42.65 15.97 -4.62
N LYS A 41 42.54 14.98 -3.72
CA LYS A 41 43.48 14.79 -2.61
C LYS A 41 44.58 13.78 -2.93
N ASN A 42 44.40 13.01 -3.99
CA ASN A 42 45.30 11.91 -4.39
C ASN A 42 45.48 10.85 -3.28
N VAL A 43 44.42 10.48 -2.63
CA VAL A 43 44.36 9.48 -1.55
C VAL A 43 43.23 8.48 -1.79
N PRO A 44 43.29 7.26 -1.20
CA PRO A 44 42.17 6.34 -1.22
C PRO A 44 40.92 7.00 -0.63
N TYR A 45 39.75 6.71 -1.22
CA TYR A 45 38.50 7.21 -0.72
C TYR A 45 37.97 6.33 0.41
N ASP A 46 37.83 6.90 1.60
CA ASP A 46 37.37 6.17 2.78
C ASP A 46 35.86 5.85 2.67
N LEU A 47 35.57 4.56 2.71
CA LEU A 47 34.19 4.01 2.64
C LEU A 47 33.62 3.67 4.03
N THR A 48 34.29 4.06 5.12
CA THR A 48 33.79 3.80 6.48
C THR A 48 32.44 4.47 6.69
N GLY A 49 31.41 3.68 7.05
CA GLY A 49 30.04 4.16 7.22
C GLY A 49 29.28 4.43 5.92
N LYS A 50 29.85 4.03 4.78
CA LYS A 50 29.24 4.21 3.47
C LYS A 50 28.79 2.87 2.90
N GLN A 51 27.79 2.93 2.01
CA GLN A 51 27.28 1.78 1.28
C GLN A 51 27.62 1.92 -0.20
N VAL A 52 27.96 0.81 -0.83
CA VAL A 52 28.19 0.73 -2.27
C VAL A 52 27.14 -0.15 -2.89
N ALA A 53 26.56 0.27 -4.02
CA ALA A 53 25.63 -0.50 -4.82
C ALA A 53 26.10 -0.58 -6.26
N PHE A 54 25.70 -1.62 -6.96
CA PHE A 54 25.75 -1.70 -8.40
C PHE A 54 24.34 -1.52 -8.97
N GLU A 55 24.18 -0.51 -9.84
CA GLU A 55 22.91 -0.22 -10.49
C GLU A 55 23.10 -0.28 -12.02
N ALA A 56 22.19 -0.93 -12.73
CA ALA A 56 22.27 -1.03 -14.18
C ALA A 56 20.90 -1.16 -14.85
N LEU A 57 20.86 -0.70 -16.10
CA LEU A 57 19.76 -0.92 -17.04
C LEU A 57 20.25 -1.84 -18.15
N LYS A 58 19.66 -3.03 -18.25
CA LYS A 58 20.03 -4.06 -19.21
C LYS A 58 19.60 -3.70 -20.64
N PRO A 59 20.10 -4.42 -21.67
CA PRO A 59 19.70 -4.19 -23.06
C PRO A 59 18.20 -4.35 -23.33
N ASP A 60 17.50 -5.14 -22.52
CA ASP A 60 16.06 -5.40 -22.61
C ASP A 60 15.18 -4.51 -21.71
N ASN A 61 15.76 -3.45 -21.14
CA ASN A 61 15.14 -2.50 -20.21
C ASN A 61 14.78 -3.07 -18.83
N THR A 62 15.25 -4.24 -18.45
CA THR A 62 15.14 -4.70 -17.06
C THR A 62 16.26 -4.14 -16.19
N HIS A 63 16.00 -3.96 -14.90
CA HIS A 63 16.86 -3.24 -13.96
C HIS A 63 17.67 -4.17 -13.07
N ILE A 64 18.85 -3.72 -12.68
CA ILE A 64 19.66 -4.32 -11.63
C ILE A 64 19.89 -3.27 -10.54
N VAL A 65 19.63 -3.63 -9.29
CA VAL A 65 20.10 -2.93 -8.10
C VAL A 65 20.63 -3.98 -7.13
N ASP A 66 21.95 -4.02 -6.99
CA ASP A 66 22.65 -5.09 -6.27
C ASP A 66 23.58 -4.51 -5.19
N TYR A 67 23.27 -4.81 -3.94
CA TYR A 67 24.10 -4.56 -2.76
C TYR A 67 24.78 -5.83 -2.27
N GLU A 68 24.18 -7.00 -2.50
CA GLU A 68 24.64 -8.29 -1.97
C GLU A 68 25.95 -8.75 -2.63
N GLY A 69 26.11 -8.45 -3.93
CA GLY A 69 27.33 -8.75 -4.66
C GLY A 69 28.54 -7.93 -4.19
N ILE A 70 28.35 -6.87 -3.42
CA ILE A 70 29.39 -5.97 -2.94
C ILE A 70 30.05 -6.52 -1.68
N THR A 71 31.37 -6.59 -1.69
CA THR A 71 32.20 -6.93 -0.52
C THR A 71 33.26 -5.85 -0.33
N VAL A 72 33.21 -5.10 0.76
CA VAL A 72 34.25 -4.13 1.14
C VAL A 72 35.43 -4.89 1.69
N LEU A 73 36.53 -4.91 0.94
CA LEU A 73 37.78 -5.60 1.34
C LEU A 73 38.59 -4.78 2.34
N ASN A 74 38.65 -3.46 2.13
CA ASN A 74 39.27 -2.50 3.05
C ASN A 74 38.63 -1.13 2.88
N ALA A 75 37.82 -0.71 3.86
CA ALA A 75 37.06 0.52 3.79
C ALA A 75 37.96 1.77 3.71
N THR A 76 38.98 1.86 4.56
CA THR A 76 39.87 3.03 4.61
C THR A 76 40.81 3.12 3.40
N ALA A 77 41.04 2.00 2.72
CA ALA A 77 41.78 1.97 1.47
C ALA A 77 40.92 2.07 0.21
N GLY A 78 39.59 2.25 0.36
CA GLY A 78 38.66 2.35 -0.77
C GLY A 78 38.58 1.08 -1.62
N LEU A 79 38.94 -0.09 -1.05
CA LEU A 79 39.05 -1.33 -1.81
C LEU A 79 37.79 -2.20 -1.66
N VAL A 80 37.17 -2.49 -2.79
CA VAL A 80 35.89 -3.21 -2.86
C VAL A 80 35.95 -4.30 -3.92
N ARG A 81 35.28 -5.41 -3.69
CA ARG A 81 35.00 -6.45 -4.69
C ARG A 81 33.52 -6.46 -5.01
N TYR A 82 33.19 -6.57 -6.27
CA TYR A 82 31.84 -6.86 -6.73
C TYR A 82 31.81 -8.21 -7.44
N SER A 83 31.01 -9.15 -6.92
CA SER A 83 30.74 -10.45 -7.50
C SER A 83 29.40 -10.39 -8.22
N PHE A 84 29.40 -10.63 -9.51
CA PHE A 84 28.22 -10.41 -10.36
C PHE A 84 27.12 -11.44 -10.09
N ASN A 85 25.91 -10.94 -9.90
CA ASN A 85 24.71 -11.77 -9.93
C ASN A 85 24.47 -12.32 -11.36
N GLU A 86 23.87 -13.50 -11.49
CA GLU A 86 23.56 -14.12 -12.78
C GLU A 86 22.66 -13.24 -13.66
N GLN A 87 21.79 -12.43 -13.07
CA GLN A 87 20.91 -11.52 -13.81
C GLN A 87 21.67 -10.42 -14.55
N VAL A 88 22.89 -10.07 -14.12
CA VAL A 88 23.71 -9.08 -14.81
C VAL A 88 24.08 -9.52 -16.22
N PHE A 89 24.33 -10.82 -16.41
CA PHE A 89 24.73 -11.39 -17.71
C PHE A 89 23.61 -12.21 -18.37
N SER A 90 22.35 -11.95 -18.04
CA SER A 90 21.21 -12.68 -18.59
C SER A 90 20.89 -12.32 -20.04
N VAL A 91 21.20 -11.10 -20.49
CA VAL A 91 20.90 -10.60 -21.84
C VAL A 91 22.18 -10.16 -22.54
N ALA A 92 22.41 -10.68 -23.76
CA ALA A 92 23.53 -10.24 -24.59
C ALA A 92 23.33 -8.81 -25.11
N GLY A 93 24.43 -8.06 -25.24
CA GLY A 93 24.47 -6.69 -25.70
C GLY A 93 25.25 -5.77 -24.76
N THR A 94 25.16 -4.48 -25.02
CA THR A 94 25.76 -3.46 -24.15
C THR A 94 24.71 -2.94 -23.19
N MET A 95 25.03 -2.88 -21.89
CA MET A 95 24.17 -2.23 -20.90
C MET A 95 23.82 -0.82 -21.35
N GLN A 96 22.58 -0.42 -21.20
CA GLN A 96 22.14 0.95 -21.50
C GLN A 96 22.71 1.95 -20.51
N GLN A 97 22.77 1.55 -19.23
CA GLN A 97 23.46 2.24 -18.15
C GLN A 97 24.02 1.23 -17.18
N ALA A 98 25.18 1.50 -16.60
CA ALA A 98 25.71 0.77 -15.49
C ALA A 98 26.63 1.66 -14.66
N PHE A 99 26.51 1.62 -13.35
CA PHE A 99 27.34 2.42 -12.46
C PHE A 99 27.46 1.81 -11.06
N PHE A 100 28.52 2.15 -10.37
CA PHE A 100 28.66 1.95 -8.94
C PHE A 100 28.29 3.23 -8.22
N LYS A 101 27.39 3.14 -7.27
CA LYS A 101 26.88 4.27 -6.49
C LYS A 101 27.37 4.13 -5.06
N ILE A 102 27.95 5.18 -4.54
CA ILE A 102 28.39 5.28 -3.14
C ILE A 102 27.40 6.19 -2.43
N THR A 103 26.85 5.73 -1.32
CA THR A 103 25.91 6.48 -0.49
C THR A 103 26.34 6.46 0.98
N HIS A 104 25.87 7.44 1.72
CA HIS A 104 25.91 7.43 3.18
C HIS A 104 24.55 7.87 3.74
N THR A 105 24.32 7.55 5.00
CA THR A 105 23.14 8.03 5.73
C THR A 105 23.55 9.22 6.58
N ASP A 106 22.86 10.34 6.42
CA ASP A 106 23.09 11.55 7.21
C ASP A 106 22.49 11.45 8.63
N ASN A 107 22.66 12.53 9.40
CA ASN A 107 22.16 12.61 10.78
C ASN A 107 20.61 12.59 10.87
N ASP A 108 19.91 12.87 9.77
CA ASP A 108 18.47 12.86 9.67
C ASP A 108 17.92 11.54 9.09
N ASN A 109 18.76 10.49 9.03
CA ASN A 109 18.49 9.18 8.42
C ASN A 109 18.11 9.24 6.93
N GLN A 110 18.56 10.27 6.21
CA GLN A 110 18.38 10.34 4.75
C GLN A 110 19.60 9.71 4.04
N VAL A 111 19.32 8.92 3.01
CA VAL A 111 20.36 8.32 2.17
C VAL A 111 20.82 9.34 1.12
N ILE A 112 22.07 9.76 1.21
CA ILE A 112 22.68 10.74 0.31
C ILE A 112 23.66 10.02 -0.61
N ALA A 113 23.62 10.31 -1.91
CA ALA A 113 24.58 9.79 -2.87
C ALA A 113 25.85 10.64 -2.86
N ASP A 114 26.98 10.04 -2.48
CA ASP A 114 28.30 10.69 -2.51
C ASP A 114 28.86 10.74 -3.92
N SER A 115 28.75 9.64 -4.64
CA SER A 115 29.24 9.55 -6.03
C SER A 115 28.51 8.46 -6.80
N THR A 116 28.33 8.69 -8.10
CA THR A 116 27.84 7.74 -9.10
C THR A 116 28.91 7.57 -10.16
N LEU A 117 29.47 6.36 -10.28
CA LEU A 117 30.69 6.07 -11.06
C LEU A 117 30.33 5.13 -12.21
N GLU A 118 30.25 5.68 -13.42
CA GLU A 118 29.81 4.96 -14.61
C GLU A 118 30.83 3.90 -15.05
N VAL A 119 30.31 2.76 -15.49
CA VAL A 119 31.08 1.65 -16.09
C VAL A 119 30.38 1.14 -17.34
N ALA A 120 31.15 0.83 -18.38
CA ALA A 120 30.60 0.17 -19.56
C ALA A 120 30.62 -1.35 -19.37
N ILE A 121 29.51 -2.00 -19.65
CA ILE A 121 29.41 -3.48 -19.61
C ILE A 121 28.93 -4.00 -20.94
N HIS A 122 29.73 -4.89 -21.53
CA HIS A 122 29.40 -5.56 -22.78
C HIS A 122 29.26 -7.06 -22.56
N ILE A 123 28.13 -7.62 -22.93
CA ILE A 123 27.77 -9.02 -22.70
C ILE A 123 27.77 -9.75 -24.04
N LEU A 124 28.70 -10.69 -24.18
CA LEU A 124 28.82 -11.54 -25.37
C LEU A 124 27.72 -12.60 -25.35
N GLU A 125 27.12 -12.85 -26.51
CA GLU A 125 26.12 -13.89 -26.69
C GLU A 125 26.71 -15.30 -26.40
N ASN A 126 25.92 -16.15 -25.73
CA ASN A 126 26.18 -17.55 -25.55
C ASN A 126 25.16 -18.39 -26.34
N ARG A 127 25.58 -18.95 -27.47
CA ARG A 127 24.69 -19.71 -28.38
C ARG A 127 24.59 -21.19 -28.03
N VAL A 128 25.28 -21.64 -26.98
CA VAL A 128 25.38 -23.08 -26.63
C VAL A 128 24.56 -23.43 -25.41
N GLU A 129 24.23 -22.45 -24.60
CA GLU A 129 23.54 -22.63 -23.32
C GLU A 129 22.17 -21.94 -23.35
N PHE A 130 21.15 -22.55 -22.75
CA PHE A 130 19.86 -21.90 -22.54
C PHE A 130 20.07 -20.70 -21.58
N GLY A 131 19.81 -19.51 -22.06
CA GLY A 131 19.96 -18.28 -21.28
C GLY A 131 19.05 -18.28 -20.05
N ILE A 132 19.52 -17.61 -19.00
CA ILE A 132 18.70 -17.27 -17.84
C ILE A 132 17.62 -16.29 -18.29
N ASN A 133 16.36 -16.52 -17.85
CA ASN A 133 15.30 -15.55 -18.09
C ASN A 133 15.65 -14.21 -17.44
N SER A 134 15.68 -13.16 -18.24
CA SER A 134 15.95 -11.81 -17.75
C SER A 134 14.77 -11.30 -16.94
N THR A 135 15.07 -10.83 -15.72
CA THR A 135 14.11 -10.18 -14.82
C THR A 135 14.81 -9.02 -14.12
N ASP A 136 14.04 -8.12 -13.54
CA ASP A 136 14.59 -7.14 -12.60
C ASP A 136 15.24 -7.86 -11.41
N TYR A 137 16.37 -7.33 -10.93
CA TYR A 137 17.05 -7.80 -9.74
C TYR A 137 17.30 -6.61 -8.80
N LEU A 138 16.64 -6.65 -7.66
CA LEU A 138 16.68 -5.60 -6.65
C LEU A 138 17.01 -6.25 -5.30
N SER A 139 18.28 -6.34 -4.94
CA SER A 139 18.75 -7.09 -3.77
C SER A 139 18.15 -6.61 -2.45
N GLU A 140 18.05 -5.29 -2.24
CA GLU A 140 17.40 -4.74 -1.04
C GLU A 140 15.92 -5.14 -0.90
N TYR A 141 15.25 -5.32 -2.04
CA TYR A 141 13.86 -5.73 -2.04
C TYR A 141 13.69 -7.21 -1.63
N SER A 142 14.57 -8.08 -2.12
CA SER A 142 14.60 -9.50 -1.73
C SER A 142 14.90 -9.63 -0.23
N ASP A 143 15.85 -8.86 0.29
CA ASP A 143 16.16 -8.78 1.72
C ASP A 143 14.99 -8.23 2.53
N LEU A 144 14.32 -7.19 2.04
CA LEU A 144 13.14 -6.62 2.71
C LEU A 144 12.01 -7.65 2.78
N ILE A 145 11.75 -8.37 1.70
CA ILE A 145 10.75 -9.46 1.66
C ILE A 145 11.15 -10.59 2.62
N ALA A 146 12.43 -10.98 2.65
CA ALA A 146 12.93 -12.01 3.58
C ALA A 146 12.81 -11.55 5.03
N GLN A 147 13.13 -10.27 5.33
CA GLN A 147 12.98 -9.69 6.66
C GLN A 147 11.51 -9.57 7.08
N VAL A 148 10.63 -9.15 6.16
CA VAL A 148 9.19 -9.08 6.39
C VAL A 148 8.64 -10.48 6.65
N LYS A 149 9.00 -11.46 5.81
CA LYS A 149 8.58 -12.85 6.00
C LYS A 149 9.08 -13.41 7.33
N LYS A 150 10.37 -13.21 7.65
CA LYS A 150 10.92 -13.62 8.95
C LYS A 150 10.21 -12.96 10.12
N LYS A 151 9.89 -11.67 10.02
CA LYS A 151 9.13 -10.98 11.08
C LYS A 151 7.70 -11.48 11.20
N PHE A 152 7.06 -11.86 10.09
CA PHE A 152 5.76 -12.52 10.12
C PHE A 152 5.84 -13.90 10.76
N ASP A 153 6.87 -14.70 10.45
CA ASP A 153 7.10 -16.02 11.05
C ASP A 153 7.39 -15.89 12.55
N ASP A 154 8.25 -14.96 12.96
CA ASP A 154 8.56 -14.66 14.37
C ASP A 154 7.31 -14.16 15.13
N TYR A 155 6.47 -13.37 14.45
CA TYR A 155 5.23 -12.87 15.01
C TYR A 155 4.16 -13.97 15.11
N ALA A 156 4.04 -14.80 14.08
CA ALA A 156 3.16 -15.97 14.09
C ALA A 156 3.55 -16.94 15.23
N ALA A 157 4.85 -17.15 15.44
CA ALA A 157 5.36 -17.95 16.57
C ALA A 157 5.00 -17.32 17.92
N THR A 158 5.12 -15.99 18.04
CA THR A 158 4.76 -15.25 19.26
C THR A 158 3.25 -15.30 19.54
N VAL A 159 2.44 -15.21 18.48
CA VAL A 159 0.98 -15.34 18.58
C VAL A 159 0.60 -16.78 18.94
N GLN A 160 1.26 -17.79 18.33
CA GLN A 160 1.01 -19.18 18.68
C GLN A 160 1.39 -19.46 20.15
N ASP A 161 2.55 -18.99 20.61
CA ASP A 161 2.96 -19.06 22.02
C ASP A 161 1.94 -18.38 22.95
N SER A 162 1.34 -17.27 22.50
CA SER A 162 0.29 -16.57 23.26
C SER A 162 -1.03 -17.34 23.27
N ILE A 163 -1.38 -18.02 22.19
CA ILE A 163 -2.55 -18.91 22.08
C ILE A 163 -2.35 -20.14 22.99
N ASP A 164 -1.15 -20.75 22.93
CA ASP A 164 -0.81 -21.91 23.74
C ASP A 164 -0.82 -21.56 25.23
N LYS A 165 -0.29 -20.37 25.59
CA LYS A 165 -0.38 -19.83 26.95
C LYS A 165 -1.82 -19.51 27.36
N ALA A 166 -2.64 -19.00 26.45
CA ALA A 166 -4.06 -18.77 26.73
C ALA A 166 -4.84 -20.09 26.93
N ALA A 167 -4.52 -21.13 26.15
CA ALA A 167 -5.07 -22.47 26.31
C ALA A 167 -4.64 -23.08 27.66
N GLN A 168 -3.36 -22.94 28.01
CA GLN A 168 -2.82 -23.39 29.30
C GLN A 168 -3.47 -22.66 30.49
N ILE A 169 -3.69 -21.34 30.35
CA ILE A 169 -4.43 -20.54 31.33
C ILE A 169 -5.88 -21.03 31.44
N HIS A 170 -6.51 -21.41 30.33
CA HIS A 170 -7.88 -21.93 30.35
C HIS A 170 -7.97 -23.26 31.10
N GLU A 171 -6.98 -24.15 30.93
CA GLU A 171 -6.86 -25.39 31.69
C GLU A 171 -6.57 -25.12 33.17
N GLU A 172 -5.68 -24.17 33.49
CA GLU A 172 -5.40 -23.75 34.87
C GLU A 172 -6.63 -23.13 35.53
N ILE A 173 -7.39 -22.30 34.80
CA ILE A 173 -8.67 -21.73 35.27
C ILE A 173 -9.67 -22.83 35.55
N ALA A 174 -9.80 -23.83 34.67
CA ALA A 174 -10.69 -24.96 34.88
C ALA A 174 -10.27 -25.81 36.08
N ALA A 175 -8.96 -25.98 36.26
CA ALA A 175 -8.41 -26.68 37.44
C ALA A 175 -8.62 -25.90 38.75
N ILE A 176 -8.43 -24.56 38.70
CA ILE A 176 -8.69 -23.65 39.82
C ILE A 176 -10.20 -23.59 40.12
N GLN A 177 -11.05 -23.51 39.10
CA GLN A 177 -12.51 -23.56 39.28
C GLN A 177 -12.94 -24.85 39.97
N LYS A 178 -12.36 -25.98 39.54
CA LYS A 178 -12.59 -27.28 40.19
C LYS A 178 -12.09 -27.28 41.62
N GLN A 179 -10.94 -26.69 41.93
CA GLN A 179 -10.43 -26.56 43.30
C GLN A 179 -11.28 -25.59 44.14
N ILE A 180 -11.86 -24.56 43.56
CA ILE A 180 -12.80 -23.64 44.21
C ILE A 180 -14.09 -24.36 44.54
N ASP A 181 -14.61 -25.14 43.59
CA ASP A 181 -15.83 -25.91 43.75
C ASP A 181 -15.66 -27.04 44.82
N ASP A 182 -14.47 -27.67 44.85
CA ASP A 182 -14.14 -28.74 45.80
C ASP A 182 -13.76 -28.21 47.19
N ASN A 183 -13.22 -26.98 47.34
CA ASN A 183 -12.66 -26.49 48.60
C ASN A 183 -13.21 -25.15 49.14
N ASN A 184 -14.14 -24.53 48.45
CA ASN A 184 -14.86 -23.32 48.92
C ASN A 184 -13.99 -22.11 49.31
N ILE A 185 -12.77 -21.97 48.80
CA ILE A 185 -11.89 -20.83 49.11
C ILE A 185 -11.11 -20.34 47.87
N VAL A 186 -11.47 -19.21 47.28
CA VAL A 186 -10.55 -18.18 46.77
C VAL A 186 -11.32 -16.89 46.45
N THR A 187 -10.76 -15.73 46.81
CA THR A 187 -11.42 -14.44 46.71
C THR A 187 -11.37 -13.90 45.27
N LYS A 188 -12.50 -13.37 44.79
CA LYS A 188 -12.71 -12.73 43.50
C LYS A 188 -11.68 -11.61 43.16
N ASN A 189 -11.03 -11.05 44.16
CA ASN A 189 -10.06 -9.96 44.01
C ASN A 189 -8.71 -10.44 43.46
N TYR A 190 -8.18 -11.59 43.88
CA TYR A 190 -6.91 -12.13 43.35
C TYR A 190 -6.99 -12.46 41.87
N PHE A 191 -8.13 -12.97 41.41
CA PHE A 191 -8.35 -13.29 39.98
C PHE A 191 -8.43 -12.04 39.12
N ASN A 192 -9.07 -10.98 39.58
CA ASN A 192 -9.17 -9.70 38.84
C ASN A 192 -7.82 -8.97 38.78
N ASP A 193 -7.02 -9.02 39.83
CA ASP A 193 -5.69 -8.38 39.85
C ASP A 193 -4.70 -9.06 38.88
N GLU A 194 -4.77 -10.40 38.77
CA GLU A 194 -3.94 -11.16 37.83
C GLU A 194 -4.32 -10.89 36.35
N LEU A 195 -5.63 -10.80 36.05
CA LEU A 195 -6.12 -10.44 34.71
C LEU A 195 -5.69 -9.02 34.33
N GLN A 196 -5.80 -8.04 35.22
CA GLN A 196 -5.37 -6.66 34.96
C GLN A 196 -3.85 -6.56 34.75
N SER A 197 -3.05 -7.36 35.48
CA SER A 197 -1.60 -7.39 35.29
C SER A 197 -1.20 -7.95 33.92
N ARG A 198 -1.90 -8.97 33.42
CA ARG A 198 -1.64 -9.60 32.11
C ARG A 198 -2.07 -8.70 30.95
N ASP A 199 -3.23 -8.06 31.06
CA ASP A 199 -3.69 -7.06 30.07
C ASP A 199 -2.73 -5.87 29.97
N SER A 200 -2.16 -5.44 31.11
CA SER A 200 -1.16 -4.38 31.15
C SER A 200 0.16 -4.79 30.48
N ASN A 201 0.62 -6.04 30.64
CA ASN A 201 1.82 -6.56 30.00
C ASN A 201 1.64 -6.73 28.48
N ILE A 202 0.47 -7.18 28.02
CA ILE A 202 0.12 -7.27 26.60
C ILE A 202 0.12 -5.86 25.98
N ASN A 203 -0.50 -4.89 26.65
CA ASN A 203 -0.52 -3.50 26.18
C ASN A 203 0.87 -2.87 26.14
N ASN A 204 1.75 -3.14 27.10
CA ASN A 204 3.13 -2.63 27.10
C ASN A 204 3.96 -3.23 25.96
N ASN A 205 3.83 -4.51 25.67
CA ASN A 205 4.49 -5.15 24.53
C ASN A 205 4.00 -4.61 23.17
N ILE A 206 2.72 -4.23 23.09
CA ILE A 206 2.15 -3.55 21.93
C ILE A 206 2.74 -2.13 21.79
N ILE A 207 2.95 -1.41 22.89
CA ILE A 207 3.51 -0.05 22.90
C ILE A 207 4.98 -0.05 22.48
N GLU A 208 5.79 -1.02 22.90
CA GLU A 208 7.20 -1.13 22.47
C GLU A 208 7.35 -1.47 20.96
N SER A 209 6.38 -2.18 20.40
CA SER A 209 6.33 -2.47 18.96
C SER A 209 5.90 -1.26 18.14
N LYS A 210 5.16 -0.31 18.72
CA LYS A 210 4.64 0.89 18.01
C LYS A 210 5.74 1.80 17.46
N ASN A 211 6.90 1.87 18.09
CA ASN A 211 8.02 2.75 17.68
C ASN A 211 8.71 2.32 16.37
N LYS A 212 8.23 1.26 15.70
CA LYS A 212 8.75 0.77 14.41
C LYS A 212 7.67 0.67 13.33
N LEU A 213 6.49 1.21 13.58
CA LEU A 213 5.34 1.03 12.71
C LEU A 213 5.31 2.07 11.58
N ASN A 214 4.72 1.68 10.46
CA ASN A 214 4.52 2.56 9.33
C ASN A 214 3.58 3.73 9.70
N ASN A 215 3.92 4.94 9.27
CA ASN A 215 3.05 6.11 9.40
C ASN A 215 2.32 6.35 8.08
N LEU A 216 1.00 6.43 8.13
CA LEU A 216 0.19 6.74 6.97
C LEU A 216 0.17 8.25 6.71
N ASP A 217 0.46 8.64 5.46
CA ASP A 217 0.37 10.03 5.00
C ASP A 217 -1.08 10.49 4.82
N TYR A 218 -1.98 9.52 4.50
CA TYR A 218 -3.39 9.79 4.20
C TYR A 218 -4.29 8.89 5.02
N LYS A 219 -5.15 9.50 5.83
CA LYS A 219 -6.10 8.82 6.72
C LYS A 219 -7.47 9.43 6.54
N MET A 220 -8.40 8.70 5.93
CA MET A 220 -9.68 9.22 5.48
C MET A 220 -10.82 8.24 5.77
N VAL A 221 -12.02 8.78 5.96
CA VAL A 221 -13.28 8.05 5.83
C VAL A 221 -13.98 8.47 4.55
N SER A 222 -14.69 7.55 3.90
CA SER A 222 -15.36 7.82 2.62
C SER A 222 -16.80 8.24 2.82
N ILE A 223 -17.22 9.26 2.07
CA ILE A 223 -18.61 9.72 1.98
C ILE A 223 -19.01 9.78 0.51
N ALA A 224 -20.08 9.06 0.13
CA ALA A 224 -20.62 9.09 -1.22
C ALA A 224 -21.73 10.14 -1.34
N LEU A 225 -21.66 10.98 -2.37
CA LEU A 225 -22.69 11.96 -2.67
C LEU A 225 -23.68 11.40 -3.70
N THR A 226 -24.88 11.04 -3.26
CA THR A 226 -25.94 10.54 -4.13
C THR A 226 -26.70 11.68 -4.82
N ARG A 227 -27.41 11.35 -5.92
CA ARG A 227 -28.14 12.35 -6.72
C ARG A 227 -29.32 12.96 -6.00
N ASP A 228 -30.00 12.16 -5.19
CA ASP A 228 -31.37 12.47 -4.72
C ASP A 228 -31.43 13.13 -3.34
N THR A 229 -30.31 13.37 -2.70
CA THR A 229 -30.29 14.07 -1.42
C THR A 229 -30.31 15.58 -1.64
N ASN A 230 -31.43 16.23 -1.31
CA ASN A 230 -31.48 17.68 -1.17
C ASN A 230 -30.59 18.15 -0.02
N THR A 231 -30.28 17.28 0.92
CA THR A 231 -29.36 17.49 2.03
C THR A 231 -28.01 16.88 1.64
N ILE A 232 -27.01 17.71 1.40
CA ILE A 232 -25.70 17.29 0.91
C ILE A 232 -24.96 16.49 1.98
N VAL A 233 -25.03 16.94 3.21
CA VAL A 233 -24.61 16.25 4.43
C VAL A 233 -25.61 16.59 5.50
N ASN A 234 -26.19 15.61 6.15
CA ASN A 234 -27.15 15.84 7.22
C ASN A 234 -26.42 16.22 8.54
N ASP A 235 -27.16 16.82 9.48
CA ASP A 235 -26.60 17.27 10.76
C ASP A 235 -25.96 16.12 11.55
N HIS A 236 -26.47 14.90 11.40
CA HIS A 236 -25.92 13.70 12.02
C HIS A 236 -24.47 13.47 11.57
N VAL A 237 -24.22 13.39 10.26
CA VAL A 237 -22.86 13.22 9.70
C VAL A 237 -21.95 14.38 10.12
N ILE A 238 -22.47 15.63 10.08
CA ILE A 238 -21.70 16.81 10.49
C ILE A 238 -21.29 16.73 11.97
N ASN A 239 -22.20 16.34 12.85
CA ASN A 239 -21.93 16.23 14.28
C ASN A 239 -20.87 15.15 14.55
N HIS A 240 -20.97 13.99 13.90
CA HIS A 240 -20.00 12.92 14.06
C HIS A 240 -18.62 13.27 13.45
N LEU A 241 -18.55 14.01 12.33
CA LEU A 241 -17.27 14.51 11.81
C LEU A 241 -16.58 15.48 12.79
N LYS A 242 -17.34 16.32 13.51
CA LYS A 242 -16.78 17.17 14.57
C LYS A 242 -16.21 16.37 15.74
N LEU A 243 -16.79 15.22 16.04
CA LEU A 243 -16.32 14.32 17.11
C LEU A 243 -15.08 13.56 16.69
N THR A 244 -15.13 12.91 15.51
CA THR A 244 -14.05 12.03 15.04
C THR A 244 -12.84 12.77 14.51
N LYS A 245 -13.04 13.97 13.94
CA LYS A 245 -12.00 14.78 13.29
C LYS A 245 -11.22 14.02 12.20
N THR A 246 -11.87 13.07 11.54
CA THR A 246 -11.27 12.29 10.45
C THR A 246 -11.42 13.04 9.13
N ASN A 247 -10.35 13.09 8.31
CA ASN A 247 -10.44 13.62 6.96
C ASN A 247 -11.36 12.77 6.07
N VAL A 248 -11.81 13.35 4.97
CA VAL A 248 -12.83 12.75 4.11
C VAL A 248 -12.27 12.43 2.72
N SER A 249 -12.55 11.22 2.26
CA SER A 249 -12.56 10.85 0.85
C SER A 249 -13.97 11.09 0.31
N PHE A 250 -14.11 12.04 -0.59
CA PHE A 250 -15.40 12.43 -1.14
C PHE A 250 -15.64 11.73 -2.49
N CYS A 251 -16.78 11.04 -2.61
CA CYS A 251 -17.14 10.23 -3.78
C CYS A 251 -18.37 10.81 -4.50
N PRO A 252 -18.21 11.80 -5.42
CA PRO A 252 -19.30 12.26 -6.25
C PRO A 252 -19.70 11.20 -7.27
N LEU A 253 -21.00 11.01 -7.50
CA LEU A 253 -21.49 10.09 -8.52
C LEU A 253 -21.58 10.76 -9.89
N VAL A 254 -20.99 10.14 -10.89
CA VAL A 254 -21.12 10.49 -12.31
C VAL A 254 -22.08 9.50 -12.93
N TYR A 255 -23.23 9.98 -13.38
CA TYR A 255 -24.31 9.11 -13.83
C TYR A 255 -24.22 8.76 -15.30
N VAL A 256 -24.54 7.52 -15.61
CA VAL A 256 -24.80 7.00 -16.95
C VAL A 256 -26.24 6.48 -17.00
N SER A 257 -26.87 6.48 -18.19
CA SER A 257 -28.22 5.94 -18.36
C SER A 257 -28.24 4.43 -18.13
N ASP A 258 -27.25 3.74 -18.62
CA ASP A 258 -27.02 2.30 -18.46
C ASP A 258 -25.54 1.96 -18.60
N LYS A 259 -25.20 0.68 -18.43
CA LYS A 259 -23.79 0.21 -18.46
C LYS A 259 -23.08 0.39 -19.81
N ASN A 260 -23.80 0.69 -20.89
CA ASN A 260 -23.25 0.84 -22.23
C ASN A 260 -23.24 2.30 -22.71
N SER A 261 -23.81 3.21 -21.94
CA SER A 261 -23.84 4.63 -22.29
C SER A 261 -22.42 5.23 -22.25
N SER A 262 -22.10 5.99 -23.29
CA SER A 262 -20.87 6.82 -23.32
C SER A 262 -21.13 8.26 -22.85
N ASP A 263 -22.38 8.62 -22.58
CA ASP A 263 -22.79 9.92 -22.09
C ASP A 263 -22.74 9.95 -20.57
N LEU A 264 -21.99 10.91 -20.04
CA LEU A 264 -21.73 11.06 -18.61
C LEU A 264 -22.43 12.32 -18.10
N ILE A 265 -23.21 12.18 -17.04
CA ILE A 265 -23.94 13.26 -16.38
C ILE A 265 -23.28 13.54 -15.04
N VAL A 266 -22.66 14.69 -14.91
CA VAL A 266 -22.01 15.14 -13.66
C VAL A 266 -22.97 15.90 -12.76
N GLN A 267 -22.67 15.91 -11.48
CA GLN A 267 -23.35 16.77 -10.52
C GLN A 267 -22.91 18.23 -10.70
N ASP A 268 -23.79 19.16 -10.32
CA ASP A 268 -23.47 20.58 -10.33
C ASP A 268 -22.25 20.87 -9.44
N ILE A 269 -21.29 21.59 -10.00
CA ILE A 269 -20.04 21.97 -9.30
C ILE A 269 -20.33 22.82 -8.04
N ASN A 270 -21.41 23.61 -8.03
CA ASN A 270 -21.81 24.37 -6.86
C ASN A 270 -22.26 23.46 -5.72
N ARG A 271 -22.88 22.33 -6.04
CA ARG A 271 -23.25 21.31 -5.06
C ARG A 271 -22.01 20.66 -4.45
N LEU A 272 -21.01 20.38 -5.27
CA LEU A 272 -19.73 19.88 -4.77
C LEU A 272 -19.04 20.90 -3.87
N GLN A 273 -19.08 22.19 -4.22
CA GLN A 273 -18.52 23.25 -3.40
C GLN A 273 -19.24 23.35 -2.04
N THR A 274 -20.57 23.33 -2.04
CA THR A 274 -21.36 23.33 -0.79
C THR A 274 -21.00 22.14 0.10
N PHE A 275 -20.76 20.94 -0.47
CA PHE A 275 -20.30 19.78 0.28
C PHE A 275 -18.95 20.04 0.94
N VAL A 276 -17.96 20.51 0.16
CA VAL A 276 -16.61 20.77 0.68
C VAL A 276 -16.64 21.85 1.76
N ASP A 277 -17.39 22.92 1.55
CA ASP A 277 -17.54 24.02 2.53
C ASP A 277 -18.18 23.51 3.82
N THR A 278 -19.20 22.66 3.72
CA THR A 278 -19.89 22.06 4.86
C THR A 278 -18.93 21.16 5.65
N ILE A 279 -18.19 20.28 4.98
CA ILE A 279 -17.19 19.42 5.63
C ILE A 279 -16.10 20.26 6.30
N SER A 280 -15.57 21.25 5.59
CA SER A 280 -14.51 22.13 6.11
C SER A 280 -14.96 22.91 7.35
N SER A 281 -16.26 23.25 7.45
CA SER A 281 -16.83 23.90 8.64
C SER A 281 -16.76 23.03 9.91
N THR A 282 -16.57 21.72 9.78
CA THR A 282 -16.39 20.79 10.91
C THR A 282 -14.95 20.77 11.44
N GLY A 283 -14.03 21.46 10.76
CA GLY A 283 -12.59 21.47 11.09
C GLY A 283 -11.82 20.28 10.51
N VAL A 284 -12.42 19.50 9.61
CA VAL A 284 -11.75 18.42 8.88
C VAL A 284 -11.62 18.78 7.39
N LYS A 285 -10.75 18.07 6.68
CA LYS A 285 -10.41 18.32 5.28
C LYS A 285 -11.04 17.26 4.38
N VAL A 286 -11.55 17.68 3.22
CA VAL A 286 -11.72 16.75 2.10
C VAL A 286 -10.33 16.53 1.50
N GLN A 287 -9.79 15.32 1.65
CA GLN A 287 -8.42 15.00 1.29
C GLN A 287 -8.32 14.29 -0.07
N MET A 288 -9.36 13.58 -0.47
CA MET A 288 -9.44 12.92 -1.77
C MET A 288 -10.80 13.20 -2.44
N LEU A 289 -10.76 13.44 -3.74
CA LEU A 289 -11.92 13.45 -4.61
C LEU A 289 -11.91 12.16 -5.45
N LYS A 290 -12.93 11.32 -5.30
CA LYS A 290 -13.00 9.99 -5.92
C LYS A 290 -14.33 9.81 -6.65
N PRO A 291 -14.45 10.24 -7.93
CA PRO A 291 -15.69 10.10 -8.71
C PRO A 291 -16.00 8.64 -9.01
N HIS A 292 -17.26 8.25 -8.79
CA HIS A 292 -17.78 6.93 -9.11
C HIS A 292 -18.77 7.00 -10.27
N ILE A 293 -18.61 6.12 -11.28
CA ILE A 293 -19.65 5.90 -12.29
C ILE A 293 -20.80 5.14 -11.65
N ALA A 294 -22.02 5.59 -11.90
CA ALA A 294 -23.24 5.02 -11.34
C ALA A 294 -24.39 5.09 -12.35
N THR A 295 -25.38 4.22 -12.23
CA THR A 295 -26.65 4.37 -12.93
C THR A 295 -27.71 5.02 -12.02
N SER A 296 -28.69 5.71 -12.59
CA SER A 296 -29.75 6.33 -11.79
C SER A 296 -30.60 5.29 -11.03
N SER A 297 -30.66 4.06 -11.52
CA SER A 297 -31.45 2.98 -10.90
C SER A 297 -30.73 2.28 -9.74
N GLN A 298 -29.37 2.23 -9.77
CA GLN A 298 -28.58 1.49 -8.80
C GLN A 298 -27.75 2.40 -7.87
N GLY A 299 -27.57 3.68 -8.27
CA GLY A 299 -26.71 4.60 -7.52
C GLY A 299 -25.30 4.04 -7.40
N ASP A 300 -24.69 4.17 -6.21
CA ASP A 300 -23.35 3.68 -5.93
C ASP A 300 -23.23 2.14 -5.87
N ALA A 301 -24.35 1.42 -5.82
CA ALA A 301 -24.37 -0.05 -5.91
C ALA A 301 -24.17 -0.59 -7.34
N PHE A 302 -24.03 0.30 -8.33
CA PHE A 302 -23.73 -0.11 -9.70
C PHE A 302 -22.37 -0.82 -9.78
N ASP A 303 -22.36 -2.01 -10.38
CA ASP A 303 -21.14 -2.76 -10.62
C ASP A 303 -20.32 -2.14 -11.77
N ARG A 304 -19.40 -1.27 -11.41
CA ARG A 304 -18.52 -0.51 -12.31
C ARG A 304 -17.60 -1.38 -13.14
N ALA A 305 -17.31 -2.62 -12.68
CA ALA A 305 -16.51 -3.57 -13.46
C ALA A 305 -17.24 -4.03 -14.74
N THR A 306 -18.57 -3.93 -14.77
CA THR A 306 -19.40 -4.27 -15.94
C THR A 306 -19.63 -3.10 -16.89
N TYR A 307 -19.15 -1.90 -16.55
CA TYR A 307 -19.31 -0.72 -17.40
C TYR A 307 -18.55 -0.88 -18.72
N ASN A 308 -19.29 -0.87 -19.82
CA ASN A 308 -18.80 -1.15 -21.17
C ASN A 308 -19.38 -0.12 -22.16
N PRO A 309 -18.80 1.09 -22.25
CA PRO A 309 -19.35 2.15 -23.09
C PRO A 309 -19.39 1.75 -24.56
N SER A 310 -20.47 2.04 -25.25
CA SER A 310 -20.67 1.74 -26.66
C SER A 310 -19.63 2.45 -27.58
N SER A 311 -19.09 3.57 -27.12
CA SER A 311 -17.97 4.29 -27.74
C SER A 311 -16.91 4.63 -26.69
N TYR A 312 -15.81 3.92 -26.68
CA TYR A 312 -14.68 4.22 -25.80
C TYR A 312 -14.05 5.58 -26.09
N ASP A 313 -13.97 6.00 -27.34
CA ASP A 313 -13.44 7.33 -27.69
C ASP A 313 -14.31 8.46 -27.13
N ALA A 314 -15.63 8.35 -27.25
CA ALA A 314 -16.55 9.32 -26.67
C ALA A 314 -16.48 9.29 -25.12
N PHE A 315 -16.44 8.11 -24.53
CA PHE A 315 -16.26 7.97 -23.10
C PHE A 315 -14.99 8.67 -22.61
N PHE A 316 -13.82 8.37 -23.19
CA PHE A 316 -12.56 8.95 -22.74
C PHE A 316 -12.48 10.45 -22.97
N ALA A 317 -13.08 10.98 -24.05
CA ALA A 317 -13.18 12.41 -24.28
C ALA A 317 -14.02 13.11 -23.18
N ASN A 318 -15.17 12.55 -22.87
CA ASN A 318 -16.08 13.05 -21.81
C ASN A 318 -15.43 12.91 -20.43
N TRP A 319 -14.86 11.73 -20.12
CA TRP A 319 -14.20 11.46 -18.84
C TRP A 319 -13.01 12.39 -18.59
N LYS A 320 -12.18 12.62 -19.61
CA LYS A 320 -11.09 13.60 -19.55
C LYS A 320 -11.59 15.00 -19.21
N SER A 321 -12.67 15.44 -19.86
CA SER A 321 -13.26 16.77 -19.58
C SER A 321 -13.75 16.88 -18.13
N ILE A 322 -14.42 15.84 -17.64
CA ILE A 322 -14.90 15.76 -16.25
C ILE A 322 -13.73 15.80 -15.28
N LEU A 323 -12.71 14.97 -15.50
CA LEU A 323 -11.56 14.90 -14.60
C LEU A 323 -10.75 16.18 -14.59
N LEU A 324 -10.63 16.90 -15.71
CA LEU A 324 -10.00 18.23 -15.74
C LEU A 324 -10.81 19.26 -14.92
N SER A 325 -12.13 19.20 -14.95
CA SER A 325 -12.99 20.05 -14.12
C SER A 325 -12.83 19.69 -12.63
N TYR A 326 -12.77 18.40 -12.32
CA TYR A 326 -12.53 17.95 -10.94
C TYR A 326 -11.12 18.25 -10.44
N ALA A 327 -10.12 18.23 -11.32
CA ALA A 327 -8.77 18.64 -10.98
C ALA A 327 -8.69 20.15 -10.65
N ALA A 328 -9.36 20.98 -11.43
CA ALA A 328 -9.48 22.41 -11.15
C ALA A 328 -10.22 22.66 -9.81
N PHE A 329 -11.26 21.90 -9.56
CA PHE A 329 -12.01 21.94 -8.31
C PHE A 329 -11.15 21.50 -7.11
N ALA A 330 -10.39 20.41 -7.26
CA ALA A 330 -9.50 19.90 -6.24
C ALA A 330 -8.40 20.91 -5.88
N ASP A 331 -7.76 21.50 -6.89
CA ASP A 331 -6.72 22.51 -6.71
C ASP A 331 -7.27 23.74 -5.98
N LYS A 332 -8.43 24.27 -6.41
CA LYS A 332 -9.12 25.39 -5.78
C LYS A 332 -9.41 25.16 -4.29
N ASN A 333 -9.76 23.92 -3.93
CA ASN A 333 -10.18 23.55 -2.58
C ASN A 333 -9.07 22.89 -1.74
N ASN A 334 -7.82 22.91 -2.21
CA ASN A 334 -6.67 22.27 -1.56
C ASN A 334 -6.89 20.78 -1.24
N ILE A 335 -7.56 20.06 -2.14
CA ILE A 335 -7.73 18.61 -2.06
C ILE A 335 -6.44 17.96 -2.55
N ASP A 336 -5.87 17.03 -1.77
CA ASP A 336 -4.53 16.49 -2.05
C ASP A 336 -4.51 15.48 -3.20
N ILE A 337 -5.60 14.70 -3.34
CA ILE A 337 -5.66 13.54 -4.21
C ILE A 337 -6.90 13.60 -5.12
N LEU A 338 -6.69 13.37 -6.41
CA LEU A 338 -7.76 13.06 -7.37
C LEU A 338 -7.65 11.58 -7.78
N CYS A 339 -8.69 10.82 -7.49
CA CYS A 339 -8.85 9.48 -8.03
C CYS A 339 -9.42 9.58 -9.44
N VAL A 340 -8.66 9.16 -10.45
CA VAL A 340 -9.05 9.33 -11.87
C VAL A 340 -10.08 8.32 -12.36
N GLY A 341 -10.45 7.35 -11.52
CA GLY A 341 -11.49 6.36 -11.79
C GLY A 341 -11.56 5.31 -10.69
N CYS A 342 -12.65 4.57 -10.66
CA CYS A 342 -12.93 3.56 -9.64
C CYS A 342 -13.56 2.32 -10.29
N GLU A 343 -12.87 1.17 -10.18
CA GLU A 343 -13.39 -0.16 -10.56
C GLU A 343 -13.85 -0.32 -12.02
N GLN A 344 -13.31 0.44 -12.93
CA GLN A 344 -13.73 0.46 -14.34
C GLN A 344 -12.94 -0.58 -15.16
N TYR A 345 -12.99 -1.84 -14.78
CA TYR A 345 -12.16 -2.94 -15.30
C TYR A 345 -12.03 -2.97 -16.83
N LEU A 346 -13.14 -2.77 -17.56
CA LEU A 346 -13.11 -2.81 -19.02
C LEU A 346 -12.44 -1.59 -19.65
N THR A 347 -12.46 -0.44 -18.98
CA THR A 347 -11.83 0.79 -19.51
C THR A 347 -10.35 0.90 -19.13
N THR A 348 -9.89 0.17 -18.09
CA THR A 348 -8.47 0.14 -17.69
C THR A 348 -7.63 -0.87 -18.44
N ASN A 349 -8.25 -1.66 -19.34
CA ASN A 349 -7.50 -2.57 -20.18
C ASN A 349 -6.36 -1.83 -20.93
N ASN A 350 -5.17 -2.43 -20.95
CA ASN A 350 -3.94 -1.83 -21.49
C ASN A 350 -4.07 -1.37 -22.96
N GLN A 351 -5.04 -1.90 -23.73
CA GLN A 351 -5.35 -1.36 -25.07
C GLN A 351 -5.76 0.13 -25.04
N TYR A 352 -6.23 0.64 -23.91
CA TYR A 352 -6.62 2.03 -23.72
C TYR A 352 -5.57 2.86 -22.95
N LEU A 353 -4.38 2.32 -22.74
CA LEU A 353 -3.31 2.95 -21.97
C LEU A 353 -3.01 4.39 -22.42
N SER A 354 -2.95 4.63 -23.74
CA SER A 354 -2.70 5.96 -24.29
C SER A 354 -3.76 6.99 -23.90
N LYS A 355 -5.00 6.57 -23.69
CA LYS A 355 -6.10 7.44 -23.24
C LYS A 355 -5.92 7.83 -21.77
N TRP A 356 -5.55 6.88 -20.92
CA TRP A 356 -5.25 7.14 -19.51
C TRP A 356 -3.99 8.00 -19.35
N GLN A 357 -2.94 7.73 -20.15
CA GLN A 357 -1.74 8.55 -20.20
C GLN A 357 -2.07 10.01 -20.55
N ASP A 358 -2.90 10.22 -21.58
CA ASP A 358 -3.32 11.56 -22.01
C ASP A 358 -4.11 12.27 -20.90
N ILE A 359 -5.02 11.58 -20.20
CA ILE A 359 -5.75 12.12 -19.05
C ILE A 359 -4.79 12.56 -17.95
N CYS A 360 -3.97 11.63 -17.45
CA CYS A 360 -3.06 11.89 -16.33
C CYS A 360 -2.06 12.99 -16.66
N SER A 361 -1.45 12.96 -17.85
CA SER A 361 -0.50 13.97 -18.31
C SER A 361 -1.15 15.34 -18.44
N SER A 362 -2.39 15.42 -18.95
CA SER A 362 -3.13 16.68 -19.08
C SER A 362 -3.46 17.30 -17.73
N ILE A 363 -3.80 16.47 -16.72
CA ILE A 363 -4.04 16.94 -15.37
C ILE A 363 -2.73 17.43 -14.74
N LYS A 364 -1.67 16.63 -14.81
CA LYS A 364 -0.36 16.97 -14.20
C LYS A 364 0.28 18.21 -14.84
N ALA A 365 0.06 18.45 -16.13
CA ALA A 365 0.54 19.66 -16.81
C ALA A 365 -0.07 20.95 -16.23
N LYS A 366 -1.32 20.89 -15.75
CA LYS A 366 -2.03 22.05 -15.18
C LYS A 366 -1.93 22.12 -13.66
N TYR A 367 -1.92 20.96 -13.00
CA TYR A 367 -1.98 20.80 -11.53
C TYR A 367 -0.87 19.85 -11.07
N PRO A 368 0.41 20.25 -11.15
CA PRO A 368 1.55 19.35 -10.89
C PRO A 368 1.59 18.80 -9.47
N ASN A 369 1.05 19.54 -8.49
CA ASN A 369 1.05 19.14 -7.08
C ASN A 369 -0.11 18.20 -6.71
N LEU A 370 -1.18 18.16 -7.52
CA LEU A 370 -2.32 17.26 -7.29
C LEU A 370 -1.87 15.81 -7.49
N LYS A 371 -1.99 14.99 -6.46
CA LYS A 371 -1.67 13.56 -6.54
C LYS A 371 -2.76 12.83 -7.30
N LEU A 372 -2.35 11.91 -8.17
CA LEU A 372 -3.27 11.06 -8.92
C LEU A 372 -3.23 9.63 -8.40
N THR A 373 -4.41 9.04 -8.27
CA THR A 373 -4.60 7.62 -7.99
C THR A 373 -5.73 7.06 -8.85
N TYR A 374 -5.86 5.74 -8.89
CA TYR A 374 -7.00 5.03 -9.48
C TYR A 374 -7.37 3.89 -8.55
N ALA A 375 -8.66 3.69 -8.28
CA ALA A 375 -9.15 2.69 -7.34
C ALA A 375 -9.44 1.36 -8.06
N MET A 376 -8.45 0.46 -8.08
CA MET A 376 -8.58 -0.88 -8.67
C MET A 376 -9.44 -1.79 -7.80
N ASN A 377 -10.38 -2.50 -8.41
CA ASN A 377 -11.10 -3.60 -7.75
C ASN A 377 -10.27 -4.89 -7.75
N THR A 378 -10.80 -5.93 -7.12
CA THR A 378 -10.15 -7.24 -7.03
C THR A 378 -9.81 -7.84 -8.40
N THR A 379 -10.69 -7.71 -9.40
CA THR A 379 -10.46 -8.25 -10.74
C THR A 379 -9.30 -7.54 -11.42
N GLU A 380 -9.22 -6.23 -11.31
CA GLU A 380 -8.09 -5.45 -11.82
C GLU A 380 -6.79 -5.80 -11.09
N CYS A 381 -6.84 -5.92 -9.76
CA CYS A 381 -5.69 -6.35 -8.96
C CYS A 381 -5.13 -7.72 -9.37
N LEU A 382 -5.99 -8.64 -9.83
CA LEU A 382 -5.61 -9.97 -10.31
C LEU A 382 -5.30 -10.03 -11.81
N SER A 383 -5.27 -8.89 -12.50
CA SER A 383 -5.05 -8.80 -13.94
C SER A 383 -3.82 -7.94 -14.30
N PRO A 384 -2.61 -8.27 -13.78
CA PRO A 384 -1.42 -7.42 -13.94
C PRO A 384 -1.01 -7.23 -15.40
N THR A 385 -1.17 -8.24 -16.24
CA THR A 385 -0.76 -8.20 -17.66
C THR A 385 -1.71 -7.42 -18.56
N THR A 386 -2.91 -7.07 -18.08
CA THR A 386 -3.95 -6.47 -18.91
C THR A 386 -4.48 -5.12 -18.40
N ASN A 387 -4.28 -4.80 -17.10
CA ASN A 387 -4.91 -3.64 -16.48
C ASN A 387 -3.98 -2.76 -15.63
N TRP A 388 -2.70 -3.12 -15.45
CA TRP A 388 -1.83 -2.39 -14.52
C TRP A 388 -0.99 -1.29 -15.15
N ASP A 389 -0.79 -1.25 -16.47
CA ASP A 389 0.16 -0.33 -17.10
C ASP A 389 -0.16 1.14 -16.84
N MET A 390 -1.43 1.48 -16.59
CA MET A 390 -1.80 2.83 -16.20
C MET A 390 -1.21 3.30 -14.86
N ILE A 391 -0.80 2.36 -13.98
CA ILE A 391 -0.18 2.67 -12.69
C ILE A 391 1.09 3.52 -12.89
N ALA A 392 1.80 3.35 -14.00
CA ALA A 392 2.98 4.14 -14.33
C ALA A 392 2.71 5.65 -14.31
N TYR A 393 1.49 6.08 -14.64
CA TYR A 393 1.10 7.50 -14.73
C TYR A 393 0.44 8.05 -13.45
N LEU A 394 0.32 7.24 -12.42
CA LEU A 394 -0.23 7.62 -11.12
C LEU A 394 0.89 8.02 -10.13
N ASP A 395 0.56 8.82 -9.13
CA ASP A 395 1.45 9.09 -8.00
C ASP A 395 1.38 7.96 -6.96
N LEU A 396 0.18 7.41 -6.75
CA LEU A 396 -0.10 6.31 -5.85
C LEU A 396 -0.94 5.25 -6.58
N ALA A 397 -0.59 3.99 -6.45
CA ALA A 397 -1.46 2.90 -6.90
C ALA A 397 -2.60 2.72 -5.90
N GLY A 398 -3.85 2.91 -6.34
CA GLY A 398 -5.01 2.74 -5.47
C GLY A 398 -5.61 1.34 -5.62
N ILE A 399 -5.96 0.72 -4.50
CA ILE A 399 -6.65 -0.56 -4.48
C ILE A 399 -7.87 -0.53 -3.55
N ASN A 400 -8.99 -1.08 -4.01
CA ASN A 400 -10.16 -1.38 -3.19
C ASN A 400 -9.95 -2.78 -2.61
N ALA A 401 -9.61 -2.85 -1.33
CA ALA A 401 -9.22 -4.09 -0.69
C ALA A 401 -10.25 -4.53 0.34
N TYR A 402 -10.99 -5.58 0.01
CA TYR A 402 -12.00 -6.18 0.88
C TYR A 402 -11.63 -7.63 1.21
N PRO A 403 -10.62 -7.86 2.07
CA PRO A 403 -10.23 -9.22 2.44
C PRO A 403 -11.36 -9.89 3.22
N LYS A 404 -11.65 -11.15 2.90
CA LYS A 404 -12.49 -12.00 3.75
C LYS A 404 -11.66 -12.40 4.96
N TYR A 405 -11.96 -11.80 6.11
CA TYR A 405 -11.12 -11.92 7.30
C TYR A 405 -11.15 -13.31 7.95
N THR A 406 -12.29 -13.97 7.90
CA THR A 406 -12.46 -15.31 8.49
C THR A 406 -13.62 -16.05 7.85
N SER A 407 -13.68 -17.37 8.05
CA SER A 407 -14.88 -18.18 7.80
C SER A 407 -15.54 -18.67 9.08
N ASN A 408 -14.93 -18.37 10.22
CA ASN A 408 -15.47 -18.77 11.51
C ASN A 408 -16.59 -17.79 11.92
N PRO A 409 -17.83 -18.23 12.08
CA PRO A 409 -18.91 -17.37 12.54
C PRO A 409 -18.72 -16.90 14.01
N ASP A 410 -17.94 -17.63 14.82
CA ASP A 410 -17.57 -17.20 16.18
C ASP A 410 -16.23 -16.43 16.19
N TYR A 411 -16.14 -15.42 15.35
CA TYR A 411 -14.93 -14.61 15.19
C TYR A 411 -14.69 -13.63 16.35
N THR A 412 -15.65 -13.42 17.23
CA THR A 412 -15.55 -12.47 18.35
C THR A 412 -14.39 -12.78 19.30
N LYS A 413 -13.91 -14.03 19.29
CA LYS A 413 -12.74 -14.49 20.04
C LYS A 413 -11.45 -14.51 19.22
N THR A 414 -11.50 -14.14 17.92
CA THR A 414 -10.33 -14.17 17.06
C THR A 414 -9.59 -12.84 17.16
N PRO A 415 -8.32 -12.82 17.60
CA PRO A 415 -7.56 -11.58 17.69
C PRO A 415 -7.39 -10.89 16.32
N PRO A 416 -7.33 -9.54 16.26
CA PRO A 416 -7.08 -8.79 15.02
C PRO A 416 -5.81 -9.21 14.29
N THR A 417 -4.79 -9.63 15.03
CA THR A 417 -3.52 -10.14 14.50
C THR A 417 -3.71 -11.42 13.68
N VAL A 418 -4.57 -12.33 14.12
CA VAL A 418 -4.91 -13.56 13.39
C VAL A 418 -5.76 -13.22 12.16
N LEU A 419 -6.71 -12.29 12.28
CA LEU A 419 -7.52 -11.84 11.15
C LEU A 419 -6.67 -11.15 10.07
N ALA A 420 -5.57 -10.51 10.43
CA ALA A 420 -4.66 -9.86 9.49
C ALA A 420 -3.99 -10.83 8.50
N HIS A 421 -3.91 -12.13 8.80
CA HIS A 421 -3.43 -13.15 7.87
C HIS A 421 -4.28 -13.24 6.58
N ALA A 422 -5.52 -12.79 6.63
CA ALA A 422 -6.36 -12.68 5.44
C ALA A 422 -5.74 -11.79 4.34
N TRP A 423 -4.85 -10.88 4.70
CA TRP A 423 -4.17 -9.97 3.78
C TRP A 423 -3.15 -10.66 2.90
N SER A 424 -2.46 -11.66 3.41
CA SER A 424 -1.49 -12.47 2.68
C SER A 424 -2.09 -13.67 1.94
N GLY A 425 -3.42 -13.85 1.99
CA GLY A 425 -4.10 -14.99 1.39
C GLY A 425 -3.91 -16.31 2.15
N ASP A 426 -3.33 -16.28 3.35
CA ASP A 426 -3.04 -17.47 4.16
C ASP A 426 -4.29 -18.08 4.81
N ASN A 427 -5.43 -17.41 4.75
CA ASN A 427 -6.66 -18.06 5.12
C ASN A 427 -7.21 -18.83 3.89
N HIS A 428 -7.57 -20.07 4.08
CA HIS A 428 -8.09 -20.99 3.06
C HIS A 428 -9.32 -20.48 2.27
N PHE A 429 -9.77 -19.24 2.52
CA PHE A 429 -11.03 -18.67 2.06
C PHE A 429 -10.88 -17.52 1.07
N THR A 430 -9.77 -16.77 1.09
CA THR A 430 -9.46 -15.79 0.06
C THR A 430 -8.24 -16.24 -0.71
N ARG A 431 -8.40 -16.40 -2.02
CA ARG A 431 -7.28 -16.65 -2.92
C ARG A 431 -6.56 -15.36 -3.33
N ILE A 432 -6.82 -14.25 -2.62
CA ILE A 432 -6.28 -12.94 -2.95
C ILE A 432 -5.19 -12.61 -1.96
N ASN A 433 -3.96 -12.53 -2.44
CA ASN A 433 -2.82 -12.10 -1.68
C ASN A 433 -2.55 -10.60 -1.94
N TYR A 434 -3.16 -9.73 -1.13
CA TYR A 434 -2.95 -8.29 -1.26
C TYR A 434 -1.51 -7.87 -0.97
N ALA A 435 -0.82 -8.57 -0.08
CA ALA A 435 0.59 -8.30 0.21
C ALA A 435 1.47 -8.52 -1.03
N GLU A 436 1.24 -9.61 -1.76
CA GLU A 436 1.93 -9.91 -3.02
C GLU A 436 1.57 -8.91 -4.12
N ILE A 437 0.29 -8.53 -4.25
CA ILE A 437 -0.15 -7.52 -5.21
C ILE A 437 0.59 -6.21 -4.98
N ILE A 438 0.66 -5.75 -3.73
CA ILE A 438 1.36 -4.51 -3.35
C ILE A 438 2.86 -4.62 -3.63
N ALA A 439 3.45 -5.76 -3.32
CA ALA A 439 4.86 -6.02 -3.59
C ALA A 439 5.15 -5.94 -5.10
N ASN A 440 4.32 -6.57 -5.93
CA ASN A 440 4.47 -6.54 -7.38
C ASN A 440 4.25 -5.14 -7.98
N ILE A 441 3.27 -4.37 -7.49
CA ILE A 441 3.09 -2.97 -7.89
C ILE A 441 4.34 -2.15 -7.58
N ARG A 442 4.91 -2.33 -6.39
CA ARG A 442 6.09 -1.60 -5.99
C ARG A 442 7.32 -2.01 -6.81
N LEU A 443 7.49 -3.30 -7.06
CA LEU A 443 8.57 -3.84 -7.88
C LEU A 443 8.49 -3.34 -9.33
N GLN A 444 7.31 -3.43 -9.93
CA GLN A 444 7.12 -3.16 -11.36
C GLN A 444 7.04 -1.67 -11.68
N TYR A 445 6.43 -0.86 -10.81
CA TYR A 445 6.15 0.56 -11.07
C TYR A 445 6.82 1.52 -10.08
N GLY A 446 7.46 1.05 -9.03
CA GLY A 446 8.07 1.89 -7.98
C GLY A 446 7.04 2.71 -7.18
N LYS A 447 5.75 2.35 -7.22
CA LYS A 447 4.68 3.14 -6.61
C LYS A 447 4.32 2.66 -5.22
N ASN A 448 4.10 3.60 -4.32
CA ASN A 448 3.42 3.32 -3.06
C ASN A 448 1.92 3.13 -3.29
N VAL A 449 1.26 2.48 -2.33
CA VAL A 449 -0.15 2.11 -2.42
C VAL A 449 -1.01 2.98 -1.52
N LEU A 450 -2.18 3.36 -2.02
CA LEU A 450 -3.30 3.90 -1.26
C LEU A 450 -4.41 2.84 -1.23
N ILE A 451 -4.85 2.43 -0.05
CA ILE A 451 -6.08 1.64 0.09
C ILE A 451 -7.25 2.60 -0.12
N THR A 452 -7.78 2.61 -1.34
CA THR A 452 -8.82 3.55 -1.76
C THR A 452 -10.21 3.18 -1.26
N GLU A 453 -10.39 1.92 -0.88
CA GLU A 453 -11.52 1.43 -0.09
C GLU A 453 -11.09 0.20 0.72
N SER A 454 -11.56 0.12 1.93
CA SER A 454 -11.64 -1.10 2.74
C SER A 454 -12.68 -0.90 3.82
N GLY A 455 -13.43 -1.93 4.13
CA GLY A 455 -14.47 -1.85 5.14
C GLY A 455 -15.23 -3.15 5.28
N VAL A 456 -16.14 -3.18 6.23
CA VAL A 456 -17.07 -4.29 6.47
C VAL A 456 -18.45 -3.75 6.77
N ARG A 457 -19.49 -4.54 6.49
CA ARG A 457 -20.82 -4.20 6.98
C ARG A 457 -20.90 -4.37 8.49
N SER A 458 -21.58 -3.47 9.16
CA SER A 458 -21.80 -3.51 10.62
C SER A 458 -22.88 -4.56 11.02
N VAL A 459 -22.66 -5.81 10.63
CA VAL A 459 -23.54 -6.96 10.89
C VAL A 459 -22.77 -8.09 11.51
N ASP A 460 -23.45 -9.04 12.15
CA ASP A 460 -22.79 -10.14 12.87
C ASP A 460 -21.81 -10.93 12.01
N ASP A 461 -22.14 -11.20 10.76
CA ASP A 461 -21.29 -11.93 9.82
C ASP A 461 -20.42 -11.03 8.93
N GLY A 462 -20.22 -9.76 9.28
CA GLY A 462 -19.52 -8.77 8.43
C GLY A 462 -18.09 -9.13 8.09
N LEU A 463 -17.38 -9.87 8.93
CA LEU A 463 -16.02 -10.35 8.66
C LEU A 463 -15.97 -11.59 7.76
N VAL A 464 -17.10 -12.30 7.62
CA VAL A 464 -17.23 -13.52 6.81
C VAL A 464 -17.77 -13.20 5.42
N TRP A 465 -18.80 -12.31 5.34
CA TRP A 465 -19.56 -12.00 4.14
C TRP A 465 -19.49 -10.50 3.82
N ILE A 466 -18.33 -9.99 3.49
CA ILE A 466 -18.08 -8.54 3.39
C ILE A 466 -18.97 -7.86 2.34
N LEU A 467 -19.07 -8.44 1.14
CA LEU A 467 -19.79 -7.83 -0.01
C LEU A 467 -21.04 -8.61 -0.44
N SER A 468 -21.33 -9.78 0.14
CA SER A 468 -22.47 -10.59 -0.29
C SER A 468 -23.79 -10.05 0.22
N ASN A 469 -24.86 -10.30 -0.53
CA ASN A 469 -26.22 -9.96 -0.12
C ASN A 469 -26.66 -10.89 1.01
N LEU A 470 -26.81 -10.34 2.20
CA LEU A 470 -27.36 -11.04 3.36
C LEU A 470 -28.90 -10.98 3.32
N LYS A 471 -29.54 -12.06 3.72
CA LYS A 471 -31.00 -12.06 3.86
C LYS A 471 -31.38 -11.39 5.17
N ASN A 472 -32.08 -10.25 5.10
CA ASN A 472 -32.57 -9.49 6.27
C ASN A 472 -31.49 -9.21 7.33
N PRO A 473 -30.38 -8.56 6.97
CA PRO A 473 -29.33 -8.28 7.95
C PRO A 473 -29.81 -7.24 8.97
N THR A 474 -29.44 -7.44 10.22
CA THR A 474 -29.55 -6.41 11.26
C THR A 474 -28.24 -5.63 11.31
N TYR A 475 -28.26 -4.36 10.93
CA TYR A 475 -27.10 -3.47 10.98
C TYR A 475 -26.95 -2.85 12.37
N GLY A 476 -25.73 -2.39 12.68
CA GLY A 476 -25.39 -1.71 13.92
C GLY A 476 -24.49 -2.51 14.86
N ASN A 477 -23.96 -3.67 14.42
CA ASN A 477 -22.93 -4.37 15.17
C ASN A 477 -21.56 -3.71 14.94
N PHE A 478 -21.33 -2.60 15.63
CA PHE A 478 -20.09 -1.82 15.50
C PHE A 478 -18.86 -2.47 16.15
N GLU A 479 -19.02 -3.52 16.98
CA GLU A 479 -17.89 -4.32 17.46
C GLU A 479 -17.22 -5.08 16.30
N VAL A 480 -17.99 -5.56 15.32
CA VAL A 480 -17.49 -6.18 14.10
C VAL A 480 -16.66 -5.19 13.28
N THR A 481 -17.20 -3.99 13.08
CA THR A 481 -16.53 -2.92 12.35
C THR A 481 -15.25 -2.47 13.06
N LYS A 482 -15.28 -2.34 14.39
CA LYS A 482 -14.11 -2.05 15.21
C LYS A 482 -13.01 -3.10 15.05
N LEU A 483 -13.38 -4.39 15.09
CA LEU A 483 -12.43 -5.48 14.91
C LEU A 483 -11.78 -5.46 13.51
N ALA A 484 -12.54 -5.12 12.47
CA ALA A 484 -12.00 -4.93 11.13
C ALA A 484 -11.06 -3.71 11.04
N ILE A 485 -11.38 -2.60 11.71
CA ILE A 485 -10.52 -1.41 11.79
C ILE A 485 -9.19 -1.76 12.48
N GLN A 486 -9.24 -2.45 13.62
CA GLN A 486 -8.05 -2.90 14.34
C GLN A 486 -7.18 -3.82 13.49
N THR A 487 -7.81 -4.73 12.74
CA THR A 487 -7.13 -5.63 11.83
C THR A 487 -6.45 -4.85 10.68
N MET A 488 -7.17 -3.91 10.06
CA MET A 488 -6.61 -3.09 8.98
C MET A 488 -5.48 -2.17 9.47
N ARG A 489 -5.59 -1.67 10.69
CA ARG A 489 -4.51 -0.92 11.34
C ARG A 489 -3.24 -1.74 11.44
N ILE A 490 -3.32 -3.00 11.91
CA ILE A 490 -2.17 -3.91 11.97
C ILE A 490 -1.58 -4.10 10.57
N ILE A 491 -2.42 -4.39 9.57
CA ILE A 491 -1.98 -4.57 8.18
C ILE A 491 -1.19 -3.35 7.69
N THR A 492 -1.72 -2.16 7.88
CA THR A 492 -1.08 -0.92 7.41
C THR A 492 0.19 -0.59 8.19
N ASP A 493 0.19 -0.84 9.50
CA ASP A 493 1.32 -0.59 10.38
C ASP A 493 2.56 -1.39 9.96
N TYR A 494 2.37 -2.62 9.47
CA TYR A 494 3.45 -3.49 9.02
C TYR A 494 3.70 -3.49 7.51
N SER A 495 3.00 -2.65 6.75
CA SER A 495 3.13 -2.55 5.29
C SER A 495 3.66 -1.18 4.86
N PRO A 496 4.98 -0.95 4.84
CA PRO A 496 5.56 0.37 4.57
C PRO A 496 5.26 0.91 3.17
N ALA A 497 4.86 0.06 2.25
CA ALA A 497 4.40 0.45 0.92
C ALA A 497 3.01 1.09 0.92
N ILE A 498 2.19 0.84 1.96
CA ILE A 498 0.88 1.48 2.11
C ILE A 498 1.09 2.87 2.71
N LYS A 499 0.68 3.91 2.00
CA LYS A 499 0.82 5.31 2.42
C LYS A 499 -0.49 5.96 2.82
N GLY A 500 -1.59 5.27 2.67
CA GLY A 500 -2.87 5.79 3.11
C GLY A 500 -4.01 4.81 3.01
N ILE A 501 -5.11 5.18 3.66
CA ILE A 501 -6.38 4.45 3.65
C ILE A 501 -7.56 5.41 3.60
N ALA A 502 -8.56 5.07 2.80
CA ALA A 502 -9.89 5.64 2.83
C ALA A 502 -10.88 4.55 3.28
N TRP A 503 -11.28 4.60 4.54
CA TRP A 503 -12.21 3.62 5.10
C TRP A 503 -13.60 3.76 4.48
N TRP A 504 -14.15 2.66 3.98
CA TRP A 504 -15.48 2.59 3.39
C TRP A 504 -16.47 1.95 4.37
N ALA A 505 -17.40 2.71 4.99
CA ALA A 505 -17.67 4.13 4.76
C ALA A 505 -17.82 4.85 6.11
N PHE A 506 -18.14 6.17 6.09
CA PHE A 506 -18.44 6.90 7.32
C PHE A 506 -19.86 6.61 7.81
N GLU A 507 -20.82 6.54 6.88
CA GLU A 507 -22.24 6.28 7.16
C GLU A 507 -22.79 5.07 6.37
N GLY A 508 -24.02 4.67 6.67
CA GLY A 508 -24.73 3.59 5.97
C GLY A 508 -24.35 2.20 6.43
N GLN A 509 -24.57 1.20 5.56
CA GLN A 509 -24.37 -0.22 5.89
C GLN A 509 -22.93 -0.58 6.29
N PHE A 510 -21.97 0.13 5.75
CA PHE A 510 -20.54 0.03 6.05
C PHE A 510 -20.08 1.10 7.03
N GLY A 511 -21.01 1.86 7.59
CA GLY A 511 -20.74 3.03 8.41
C GLY A 511 -20.10 2.70 9.74
N VAL A 512 -19.38 3.70 10.26
CA VAL A 512 -18.82 3.67 11.61
C VAL A 512 -19.66 4.45 12.61
N ILE A 513 -20.49 5.40 12.12
CA ILE A 513 -21.36 6.23 12.97
C ILE A 513 -22.70 5.55 13.26
N PRO A 514 -23.44 5.96 14.31
CA PRO A 514 -24.74 5.37 14.63
C PRO A 514 -25.71 5.41 13.46
N LEU A 515 -26.59 4.41 13.36
CA LEU A 515 -27.66 4.38 12.34
C LEU A 515 -28.83 5.30 12.70
N ASP A 516 -29.03 5.53 14.00
CA ASP A 516 -30.05 6.48 14.47
C ASP A 516 -29.50 7.90 14.35
N SER A 517 -30.15 8.69 13.51
CA SER A 517 -29.74 10.09 13.25
C SER A 517 -29.91 11.03 14.45
N LEU A 518 -30.57 10.60 15.51
CA LEU A 518 -30.74 11.35 16.76
C LEU A 518 -29.65 11.00 17.79
N ASP A 519 -28.94 9.90 17.60
CA ASP A 519 -27.82 9.52 18.47
C ASP A 519 -26.56 10.30 18.10
N ASN A 520 -26.08 11.10 19.03
CA ASN A 520 -24.84 11.88 18.92
C ASN A 520 -23.69 11.26 19.73
N SER A 521 -23.82 10.03 20.22
CA SER A 521 -22.73 9.34 20.89
C SER A 521 -21.87 8.60 19.88
N MET A 522 -20.55 8.59 20.11
CA MET A 522 -19.64 7.82 19.25
C MET A 522 -19.84 6.32 19.44
N THR A 523 -19.92 5.59 18.32
CA THR A 523 -19.85 4.12 18.37
C THR A 523 -18.45 3.65 18.76
N VAL A 524 -18.33 2.36 19.10
CA VAL A 524 -17.00 1.76 19.38
C VAL A 524 -16.12 1.74 18.13
N ALA A 525 -16.71 1.57 16.94
CA ALA A 525 -16.01 1.63 15.66
C ALA A 525 -15.54 3.05 15.32
N GLU A 526 -16.40 4.03 15.55
CA GLU A 526 -16.10 5.45 15.36
C GLU A 526 -14.95 5.89 16.28
N LYS A 527 -15.00 5.48 17.55
CA LYS A 527 -13.92 5.74 18.50
C LYS A 527 -12.61 5.11 18.04
N GLU A 528 -12.62 3.86 17.62
CA GLU A 528 -11.41 3.14 17.18
C GLU A 528 -10.76 3.82 15.97
N ILE A 529 -11.57 4.22 14.96
CA ILE A 529 -11.02 4.86 13.77
C ILE A 529 -10.51 6.27 14.07
N SER A 530 -11.18 7.02 14.95
CA SER A 530 -10.75 8.33 15.41
C SER A 530 -9.42 8.25 16.17
N ASP A 531 -9.30 7.31 17.10
CA ASP A 531 -8.08 7.07 17.87
C ASP A 531 -6.92 6.68 16.93
N TRP A 532 -7.15 5.76 15.99
CA TRP A 532 -6.14 5.36 15.00
C TRP A 532 -5.69 6.52 14.11
N PHE A 533 -6.63 7.30 13.57
CA PHE A 533 -6.31 8.34 12.61
C PHE A 533 -5.68 9.58 13.26
N SER A 534 -5.90 9.80 14.55
CA SER A 534 -5.27 10.88 15.32
C SER A 534 -3.83 10.58 15.76
N GLU A 535 -3.40 9.33 15.71
CA GLU A 535 -2.03 8.96 16.10
C GLU A 535 -1.01 9.53 15.11
N VAL A 536 0.02 10.17 15.67
CA VAL A 536 1.26 10.53 14.97
C VAL A 536 2.32 9.54 15.47
N LYS A 537 2.88 8.75 14.54
CA LYS A 537 3.89 7.74 14.85
C LYS A 537 5.27 8.27 14.46
#